data_c40249facc08b712c9b15970f0476bd3
#
_entry.id   c40249facc08b712c9b15970f0476bd3
#
_cell.length_a   1.000
_cell.length_b   1.000
_cell.length_c   1.000
_cell.angle_alpha   90.00
_cell.angle_beta   90.00
_cell.angle_gamma   90.00
#
_symmetry.space_group_name_H-M   'P 1'
#
loop_
_entity.id
_entity.type
_entity.pdbx_description
1 polymer ?
#
loop_
_entity_poly.entity_id
_entity_poly.type
_entity_poly.pdbx_seq_one_letter_code
_entity_poly.pdbx_strand_id
1 'polypeptide(L)'
;MSADELLHLIALTCVPNIGDVHARTLLRHLGSAPAVFRAKRAELDRIPGIGAVRAAAIRGYRNFTRAEAELRYLEKSGVQAVAEGEALYPRRLLHCPDAPLLLFLRGNGSLNGGRTVSIVGTRTPTAYGRDWLAGFVQELTPYRPVIVSGLAYGIDTAAHKHALRCGLPTFGVLAHGLDRVYPPANQQLAREMTENGGLLSEYLSGTPPDAQNFPRRNRIVAALSDAVVVVETGERGGSMITADIANGYHREVMALPGRVCDAKSQGCNRLIRENKAHLLGCAADLVQLLNWDQPARPPRQVQTRLFEPLDEREQRILDTVTGQDGIHIDDICQQTGTRAGEAATAILNLEMAGRLEAMPGKRYRACTA
;
A
#
# COMPACT_ATOMS: atom_id res chain seq x y z
N MET A 1 -9.66 13.68 -2.03
CA MET A 1 -8.93 14.86 -1.49
C MET A 1 -9.32 16.13 -2.27
N SER A 2 -9.47 17.30 -1.62
CA SER A 2 -9.73 18.57 -2.31
C SER A 2 -8.47 19.10 -3.00
N ALA A 3 -8.63 19.99 -4.00
CA ALA A 3 -7.49 20.60 -4.70
C ALA A 3 -6.61 21.43 -3.74
N ASP A 4 -7.23 22.13 -2.78
CA ASP A 4 -6.52 22.90 -1.75
C ASP A 4 -5.70 22.00 -0.82
N GLU A 5 -6.26 20.88 -0.37
CA GLU A 5 -5.54 19.90 0.43
C GLU A 5 -4.36 19.29 -0.33
N LEU A 6 -4.55 18.92 -1.60
CA LEU A 6 -3.49 18.37 -2.45
C LEU A 6 -2.38 19.39 -2.69
N LEU A 7 -2.72 20.68 -2.95
CA LEU A 7 -1.74 21.75 -3.10
C LEU A 7 -0.83 21.85 -1.88
N HIS A 8 -1.44 21.93 -0.70
CA HIS A 8 -0.71 22.06 0.56
C HIS A 8 0.08 20.79 0.91
N LEU A 9 -0.46 19.60 0.58
CA LEU A 9 0.24 18.35 0.79
C LEU A 9 1.50 18.24 -0.08
N ILE A 10 1.40 18.60 -1.37
CA ILE A 10 2.56 18.68 -2.26
C ILE A 10 3.55 19.73 -1.73
N ALA A 11 3.08 20.90 -1.34
CA ALA A 11 3.94 21.94 -0.77
C ALA A 11 4.68 21.45 0.48
N LEU A 12 4.00 20.67 1.34
CA LEU A 12 4.61 20.11 2.56
C LEU A 12 5.78 19.17 2.25
N THR A 13 5.69 18.39 1.18
CA THR A 13 6.82 17.53 0.73
C THR A 13 8.01 18.34 0.20
N CYS A 14 7.79 19.61 -0.17
CA CYS A 14 8.85 20.52 -0.65
C CYS A 14 9.50 21.33 0.48
N VAL A 15 8.94 21.31 1.71
CA VAL A 15 9.52 22.07 2.84
C VAL A 15 10.86 21.45 3.25
N PRO A 16 11.94 22.23 3.34
CA PRO A 16 13.25 21.71 3.78
C PRO A 16 13.16 21.03 5.16
N ASN A 17 13.85 19.91 5.30
CA ASN A 17 13.93 19.09 6.54
C ASN A 17 12.59 18.44 6.96
N ILE A 18 11.56 18.49 6.15
CA ILE A 18 10.30 17.75 6.33
C ILE A 18 10.31 16.55 5.38
N GLY A 19 10.45 15.35 5.92
CA GLY A 19 10.25 14.09 5.21
C GLY A 19 8.90 13.48 5.56
N ASP A 20 8.56 12.34 4.93
CA ASP A 20 7.27 11.66 5.09
C ASP A 20 6.87 11.43 6.56
N VAL A 21 7.80 10.99 7.40
CA VAL A 21 7.56 10.76 8.84
C VAL A 21 7.13 12.03 9.56
N HIS A 22 7.83 13.15 9.32
CA HIS A 22 7.49 14.43 9.95
C HIS A 22 6.18 15.00 9.40
N ALA A 23 5.97 14.90 8.09
CA ALA A 23 4.74 15.34 7.46
C ALA A 23 3.53 14.57 8.00
N ARG A 24 3.64 13.25 8.15
CA ARG A 24 2.61 12.40 8.78
C ARG A 24 2.34 12.81 10.23
N THR A 25 3.39 13.08 11.01
CA THR A 25 3.24 13.55 12.39
C THR A 25 2.49 14.88 12.45
N LEU A 26 2.83 15.82 11.57
CA LEU A 26 2.14 17.12 11.47
C LEU A 26 0.66 16.96 11.12
N LEU A 27 0.34 16.14 10.13
CA LEU A 27 -1.03 15.88 9.71
C LEU A 27 -1.87 15.21 10.80
N ARG A 28 -1.29 14.27 11.55
CA ARG A 28 -1.98 13.63 12.69
C ARG A 28 -2.32 14.60 13.81
N HIS A 29 -1.46 15.60 14.06
CA HIS A 29 -1.69 16.59 15.13
C HIS A 29 -2.60 17.75 14.70
N LEU A 30 -2.51 18.16 13.44
CA LEU A 30 -3.19 19.37 12.95
C LEU A 30 -4.37 19.10 12.02
N GLY A 31 -4.57 17.83 11.63
CA GLY A 31 -5.74 17.32 10.90
C GLY A 31 -5.67 17.49 9.38
N SER A 32 -4.99 18.52 8.84
CA SER A 32 -4.93 18.76 7.39
C SER A 32 -3.66 19.50 6.97
N ALA A 33 -3.26 19.37 5.70
CA ALA A 33 -2.09 20.05 5.17
C ALA A 33 -2.25 21.60 5.18
N PRO A 34 -3.40 22.19 4.83
CA PRO A 34 -3.61 23.63 5.03
C PRO A 34 -3.46 24.09 6.47
N ALA A 35 -3.90 23.28 7.44
CA ALA A 35 -3.76 23.60 8.86
C ALA A 35 -2.29 23.66 9.30
N VAL A 36 -1.44 22.79 8.76
CA VAL A 36 0.02 22.82 9.02
C VAL A 36 0.63 24.17 8.67
N PHE A 37 0.29 24.74 7.51
CA PHE A 37 0.82 26.04 7.10
C PHE A 37 0.19 27.24 7.84
N ARG A 38 -1.03 27.09 8.39
CA ARG A 38 -1.70 28.11 9.21
C ARG A 38 -1.27 28.09 10.66
N ALA A 39 -0.80 26.96 11.17
CA ALA A 39 -0.41 26.77 12.58
C ALA A 39 0.63 27.80 13.04
N LYS A 40 0.50 28.27 14.28
CA LYS A 40 1.47 29.18 14.90
C LYS A 40 2.78 28.43 15.21
N ARG A 41 3.90 29.17 15.22
CA ARG A 41 5.22 28.59 15.53
C ARG A 41 5.21 27.82 16.85
N ALA A 42 4.64 28.41 17.90
CA ALA A 42 4.57 27.79 19.22
C ALA A 42 3.74 26.49 19.25
N GLU A 43 2.79 26.33 18.34
CA GLU A 43 2.01 25.11 18.17
C GLU A 43 2.85 24.03 17.47
N LEU A 44 3.54 24.39 16.39
CA LEU A 44 4.47 23.50 15.68
C LEU A 44 5.63 23.02 16.56
N ASP A 45 6.21 23.91 17.37
CA ASP A 45 7.32 23.61 18.28
C ASP A 45 6.95 22.55 19.35
N ARG A 46 5.66 22.42 19.70
CA ARG A 46 5.15 21.43 20.68
C ARG A 46 4.96 20.04 20.09
N ILE A 47 4.94 19.93 18.77
CA ILE A 47 4.73 18.64 18.10
C ILE A 47 6.01 17.79 18.21
N PRO A 48 5.93 16.55 18.74
CA PRO A 48 7.09 15.68 18.88
C PRO A 48 7.84 15.50 17.55
N GLY A 49 9.15 15.68 17.59
CA GLY A 49 10.02 15.51 16.42
C GLY A 49 10.08 16.69 15.46
N ILE A 50 9.28 17.74 15.60
CA ILE A 50 9.32 18.90 14.70
C ILE A 50 10.41 19.89 15.13
N GLY A 51 10.39 20.39 16.35
CA GLY A 51 11.39 21.31 16.87
C GLY A 51 11.52 22.64 16.11
N ALA A 52 12.31 23.57 16.64
CA ALA A 52 12.38 24.95 16.17
C ALA A 52 12.83 25.12 14.71
N VAL A 53 13.74 24.25 14.22
CA VAL A 53 14.29 24.34 12.85
C VAL A 53 13.20 24.00 11.81
N ARG A 54 12.46 22.90 12.03
CA ARG A 54 11.39 22.47 11.12
C ARG A 54 10.19 23.39 11.20
N ALA A 55 9.82 23.84 12.41
CA ALA A 55 8.76 24.83 12.60
C ALA A 55 9.08 26.15 11.88
N ALA A 56 10.33 26.61 11.95
CA ALA A 56 10.77 27.80 11.20
C ALA A 56 10.73 27.56 9.68
N ALA A 57 11.13 26.38 9.20
CA ALA A 57 11.07 26.04 7.78
C ALA A 57 9.62 26.04 7.25
N ILE A 58 8.65 25.45 7.98
CA ILE A 58 7.24 25.47 7.63
C ILE A 58 6.70 26.90 7.60
N ARG A 59 6.96 27.69 8.65
CA ARG A 59 6.50 29.09 8.74
C ARG A 59 7.13 30.01 7.71
N GLY A 60 8.37 29.73 7.31
CA GLY A 60 9.11 30.47 6.27
C GLY A 60 8.71 30.09 4.85
N TYR A 61 8.07 28.94 4.66
CA TYR A 61 7.70 28.46 3.33
C TYR A 61 6.53 29.29 2.77
N ARG A 62 6.80 30.05 1.70
CA ARG A 62 5.83 30.95 1.05
C ARG A 62 5.71 30.68 -0.44
N ASN A 63 6.61 29.92 -1.02
CA ASN A 63 6.64 29.70 -2.46
C ASN A 63 5.92 28.41 -2.82
N PHE A 64 4.65 28.50 -3.17
CA PHE A 64 3.82 27.40 -3.64
C PHE A 64 3.94 27.13 -5.14
N THR A 65 4.73 27.91 -5.88
CA THR A 65 4.86 27.83 -7.34
C THR A 65 5.19 26.39 -7.79
N ARG A 66 6.02 25.66 -7.05
CA ARG A 66 6.36 24.27 -7.39
C ARG A 66 5.17 23.33 -7.22
N ALA A 67 4.39 23.49 -6.17
CA ALA A 67 3.18 22.70 -5.93
C ALA A 67 2.08 23.02 -6.95
N GLU A 68 1.91 24.29 -7.31
CA GLU A 68 0.98 24.72 -8.38
C GLU A 68 1.37 24.17 -9.75
N ALA A 69 2.68 24.16 -10.05
CA ALA A 69 3.18 23.55 -11.29
C ALA A 69 2.90 22.05 -11.32
N GLU A 70 3.01 21.37 -10.20
CA GLU A 70 2.67 19.94 -10.10
C GLU A 70 1.17 19.70 -10.32
N LEU A 71 0.29 20.50 -9.71
CA LEU A 71 -1.16 20.37 -9.97
C LEU A 71 -1.49 20.51 -11.46
N ARG A 72 -0.92 21.55 -12.12
CA ARG A 72 -1.09 21.72 -13.57
C ARG A 72 -0.56 20.55 -14.39
N TYR A 73 0.53 19.91 -13.95
CA TYR A 73 1.05 18.71 -14.58
C TYR A 73 0.09 17.53 -14.41
N LEU A 74 -0.44 17.29 -13.21
CA LEU A 74 -1.38 16.21 -12.92
C LEU A 74 -2.64 16.32 -13.78
N GLU A 75 -3.23 17.51 -13.89
CA GLU A 75 -4.40 17.79 -14.73
C GLU A 75 -4.18 17.46 -16.21
N LYS A 76 -2.97 17.72 -16.73
CA LYS A 76 -2.64 17.53 -18.15
C LYS A 76 -2.16 16.13 -18.51
N SER A 77 -1.58 15.41 -17.56
CA SER A 77 -0.82 14.19 -17.85
C SER A 77 -1.58 12.89 -17.58
N GLY A 78 -2.76 12.96 -16.96
CA GLY A 78 -3.50 11.78 -16.51
C GLY A 78 -2.81 11.03 -15.36
N VAL A 79 -1.81 11.63 -14.71
CA VAL A 79 -1.18 11.11 -13.51
C VAL A 79 -2.08 11.42 -12.32
N GLN A 80 -2.32 10.42 -11.48
CA GLN A 80 -3.10 10.56 -10.26
C GLN A 80 -2.15 10.75 -9.07
N ALA A 81 -2.41 11.74 -8.25
CA ALA A 81 -1.79 11.88 -6.94
C ALA A 81 -2.62 11.07 -5.92
N VAL A 82 -1.97 10.21 -5.18
CA VAL A 82 -2.61 9.29 -4.23
C VAL A 82 -1.97 9.48 -2.86
N ALA A 83 -2.71 10.02 -1.91
CA ALA A 83 -2.25 10.25 -0.55
C ALA A 83 -2.51 9.05 0.37
N GLU A 84 -1.74 8.94 1.44
CA GLU A 84 -1.99 7.99 2.51
C GLU A 84 -3.42 8.16 3.04
N GLY A 85 -4.16 7.03 3.15
CA GLY A 85 -5.56 7.02 3.57
C GLY A 85 -6.58 7.00 2.42
N GLU A 86 -6.18 7.28 1.18
CA GLU A 86 -7.07 7.16 0.03
C GLU A 86 -7.21 5.70 -0.45
N ALA A 87 -8.32 5.38 -1.08
CA ALA A 87 -8.65 4.01 -1.51
C ALA A 87 -7.62 3.39 -2.47
N LEU A 88 -7.00 4.21 -3.32
CA LEU A 88 -5.96 3.78 -4.27
C LEU A 88 -4.57 3.67 -3.64
N TYR A 89 -4.36 4.20 -2.42
CA TYR A 89 -3.06 4.09 -1.77
C TYR A 89 -2.75 2.63 -1.43
N PRO A 90 -1.54 2.13 -1.77
CA PRO A 90 -1.20 0.73 -1.54
C PRO A 90 -1.19 0.38 -0.05
N ARG A 91 -2.15 -0.44 0.37
CA ARG A 91 -2.32 -0.83 1.79
C ARG A 91 -1.07 -1.47 2.40
N ARG A 92 -0.28 -2.19 1.59
CA ARG A 92 0.97 -2.80 2.05
C ARG A 92 1.98 -1.77 2.55
N LEU A 93 1.98 -0.56 2.01
CA LEU A 93 2.84 0.53 2.47
C LEU A 93 2.47 1.04 3.87
N LEU A 94 1.21 0.94 4.29
CA LEU A 94 0.76 1.42 5.60
C LEU A 94 1.47 0.71 6.78
N HIS A 95 2.06 -0.46 6.53
CA HIS A 95 2.82 -1.21 7.54
C HIS A 95 4.31 -0.82 7.59
N CYS A 96 4.75 0.12 6.75
CA CYS A 96 6.13 0.56 6.67
C CYS A 96 6.28 1.94 7.35
N PRO A 97 7.24 2.11 8.26
CA PRO A 97 7.36 3.35 9.04
C PRO A 97 7.75 4.57 8.20
N ASP A 98 8.43 4.34 7.09
CA ASP A 98 8.92 5.35 6.15
C ASP A 98 8.15 5.34 4.80
N ALA A 99 6.92 4.83 4.80
CA ALA A 99 6.05 4.87 3.63
C ALA A 99 5.92 6.32 3.10
N PRO A 100 5.88 6.54 1.78
CA PRO A 100 5.68 7.88 1.23
C PRO A 100 4.27 8.39 1.55
N LEU A 101 4.18 9.65 1.98
CA LEU A 101 2.91 10.28 2.28
C LEU A 101 2.04 10.51 1.03
N LEU A 102 2.71 10.73 -0.09
CA LEU A 102 2.11 11.00 -1.39
C LEU A 102 2.80 10.17 -2.46
N LEU A 103 2.00 9.56 -3.32
CA LEU A 103 2.44 8.81 -4.50
C LEU A 103 1.82 9.37 -5.76
N PHE A 104 2.53 9.25 -6.85
CA PHE A 104 2.06 9.57 -8.19
C PHE A 104 1.91 8.27 -8.97
N LEU A 105 0.73 8.04 -9.55
CA LEU A 105 0.35 6.82 -10.25
C LEU A 105 -0.07 7.16 -11.68
N ARG A 106 0.46 6.42 -12.66
CA ARG A 106 0.00 6.42 -14.04
C ARG A 106 -0.29 4.98 -14.46
N GLY A 107 -1.52 4.70 -14.86
CA GLY A 107 -1.98 3.38 -15.28
C GLY A 107 -3.36 3.05 -14.73
N ASN A 108 -3.86 1.87 -15.07
CA ASN A 108 -5.22 1.44 -14.74
C ASN A 108 -5.26 0.26 -13.75
N GLY A 109 -4.10 -0.25 -13.32
CA GLY A 109 -4.01 -1.38 -12.39
C GLY A 109 -4.24 -0.99 -10.94
N SER A 110 -4.45 -2.00 -10.09
CA SER A 110 -4.59 -1.85 -8.64
C SER A 110 -3.48 -2.60 -7.89
N LEU A 111 -2.89 -1.95 -6.90
CA LEU A 111 -1.93 -2.54 -5.97
C LEU A 111 -2.59 -3.06 -4.67
N ASN A 112 -3.91 -2.90 -4.54
CA ASN A 112 -4.67 -3.27 -3.35
C ASN A 112 -5.41 -4.61 -3.49
N GLY A 113 -5.35 -5.24 -4.67
CA GLY A 113 -5.98 -6.51 -4.94
C GLY A 113 -4.96 -7.64 -4.99
N GLY A 114 -5.19 -8.69 -4.20
CA GLY A 114 -4.54 -9.98 -4.44
C GLY A 114 -3.05 -10.06 -4.07
N ARG A 115 -2.39 -10.98 -4.75
CA ARG A 115 -1.01 -11.43 -4.56
C ARG A 115 -0.04 -10.47 -5.25
N THR A 116 1.09 -10.14 -4.62
CA THR A 116 2.08 -9.23 -5.21
C THR A 116 3.48 -9.75 -4.99
N VAL A 117 4.28 -9.83 -6.04
CA VAL A 117 5.68 -10.25 -6.00
C VAL A 117 6.57 -9.16 -6.57
N SER A 118 7.57 -8.74 -5.82
CA SER A 118 8.63 -7.88 -6.33
C SER A 118 9.76 -8.73 -6.89
N ILE A 119 10.22 -8.43 -8.10
CA ILE A 119 11.33 -9.12 -8.74
C ILE A 119 12.45 -8.11 -8.99
N VAL A 120 13.63 -8.39 -8.43
CA VAL A 120 14.80 -7.51 -8.54
C VAL A 120 16.05 -8.31 -8.87
N GLY A 121 17.07 -7.67 -9.44
CA GLY A 121 18.30 -8.35 -9.75
C GLY A 121 19.34 -7.52 -10.46
N THR A 122 20.29 -8.18 -11.11
CA THR A 122 21.37 -7.53 -11.84
C THR A 122 20.88 -6.78 -13.08
N ARG A 123 21.56 -5.69 -13.41
CA ARG A 123 21.31 -4.94 -14.65
C ARG A 123 21.84 -5.65 -15.90
N THR A 124 22.69 -6.66 -15.74
CA THR A 124 23.32 -7.43 -16.81
C THR A 124 23.16 -8.93 -16.57
N PRO A 125 21.94 -9.48 -16.68
CA PRO A 125 21.65 -10.89 -16.39
C PRO A 125 22.34 -11.83 -17.36
N THR A 126 22.67 -13.04 -16.88
CA THR A 126 23.16 -14.15 -17.72
C THR A 126 21.99 -14.78 -18.49
N ALA A 127 22.29 -15.72 -19.39
CA ALA A 127 21.25 -16.54 -20.01
C ALA A 127 20.47 -17.33 -18.95
N TYR A 128 21.18 -17.93 -17.98
CA TYR A 128 20.57 -18.66 -16.87
C TYR A 128 19.50 -17.83 -16.13
N GLY A 129 19.85 -16.63 -15.68
CA GLY A 129 18.91 -15.77 -14.96
C GLY A 129 17.71 -15.32 -15.81
N ARG A 130 17.93 -15.07 -17.12
CA ARG A 130 16.85 -14.69 -18.05
C ARG A 130 15.89 -15.85 -18.32
N ASP A 131 16.43 -17.04 -18.60
CA ASP A 131 15.63 -18.21 -18.96
C ASP A 131 14.84 -18.72 -17.76
N TRP A 132 15.49 -18.76 -16.58
CA TRP A 132 14.81 -19.07 -15.33
C TRP A 132 13.67 -18.12 -15.03
N LEU A 133 13.92 -16.79 -15.13
CA LEU A 133 12.89 -15.77 -14.87
C LEU A 133 11.69 -15.90 -15.81
N ALA A 134 11.92 -16.22 -17.07
CA ALA A 134 10.84 -16.45 -18.03
C ALA A 134 9.94 -17.61 -17.62
N GLY A 135 10.52 -18.75 -17.25
CA GLY A 135 9.79 -19.91 -16.73
C GLY A 135 9.06 -19.61 -15.43
N PHE A 136 9.74 -18.96 -14.48
CA PHE A 136 9.17 -18.59 -13.19
C PHE A 136 7.93 -17.71 -13.31
N VAL A 137 7.97 -16.64 -14.13
CA VAL A 137 6.81 -15.77 -14.34
C VAL A 137 5.68 -16.50 -15.05
N GLN A 138 5.98 -17.41 -15.99
CA GLN A 138 4.99 -18.26 -16.64
C GLN A 138 4.30 -19.20 -15.66
N GLU A 139 5.05 -19.86 -14.77
CA GLU A 139 4.53 -20.75 -13.72
C GLU A 139 3.64 -20.00 -12.71
N LEU A 140 3.87 -18.70 -12.49
CA LEU A 140 3.04 -17.88 -11.62
C LEU A 140 1.71 -17.46 -12.24
N THR A 141 1.50 -17.65 -13.55
CA THR A 141 0.28 -17.20 -14.26
C THR A 141 -1.04 -17.69 -13.62
N PRO A 142 -1.18 -18.94 -13.17
CA PRO A 142 -2.40 -19.42 -12.52
C PRO A 142 -2.77 -18.65 -11.23
N TYR A 143 -1.76 -18.12 -10.55
CA TYR A 143 -1.94 -17.38 -9.29
C TYR A 143 -2.22 -15.89 -9.49
N ARG A 144 -2.06 -15.37 -10.72
CA ARG A 144 -2.31 -14.00 -11.16
C ARG A 144 -1.72 -12.92 -10.23
N PRO A 145 -0.45 -13.01 -9.82
CA PRO A 145 0.14 -11.97 -8.99
C PRO A 145 0.36 -10.69 -9.78
N VAL A 146 0.37 -9.56 -9.05
CA VAL A 146 0.92 -8.31 -9.53
C VAL A 146 2.46 -8.41 -9.46
N ILE A 147 3.13 -8.16 -10.58
CA ILE A 147 4.61 -8.13 -10.61
C ILE A 147 5.07 -6.68 -10.41
N VAL A 148 5.92 -6.46 -9.41
CA VAL A 148 6.49 -5.14 -9.10
C VAL A 148 7.99 -5.17 -9.34
N SER A 149 8.53 -4.11 -9.93
CA SER A 149 9.99 -3.94 -10.05
C SER A 149 10.35 -2.46 -10.25
N GLY A 150 11.65 -2.20 -10.44
CA GLY A 150 12.18 -0.84 -10.54
C GLY A 150 12.32 -0.27 -11.95
N LEU A 151 11.91 -1.00 -12.97
CA LEU A 151 12.05 -0.64 -14.39
C LEU A 151 13.51 -0.36 -14.81
N ALA A 152 14.52 -0.84 -14.07
CA ALA A 152 15.92 -0.74 -14.43
C ALA A 152 16.27 -1.70 -15.59
N TYR A 153 17.47 -1.56 -16.15
CA TYR A 153 17.99 -2.55 -17.10
C TYR A 153 18.05 -3.96 -16.47
N GLY A 154 18.08 -4.98 -17.30
CA GLY A 154 18.31 -6.37 -16.91
C GLY A 154 17.08 -7.06 -16.33
N ILE A 155 17.17 -7.57 -15.11
CA ILE A 155 16.12 -8.38 -14.47
C ILE A 155 14.81 -7.60 -14.35
N ASP A 156 14.84 -6.33 -13.94
CA ASP A 156 13.63 -5.52 -13.81
C ASP A 156 12.87 -5.42 -15.13
N THR A 157 13.60 -5.05 -16.22
CA THR A 157 13.02 -5.00 -17.58
C THR A 157 12.48 -6.35 -18.03
N ALA A 158 13.20 -7.45 -17.76
CA ALA A 158 12.78 -8.79 -18.14
C ALA A 158 11.51 -9.21 -17.36
N ALA A 159 11.43 -8.92 -16.05
CA ALA A 159 10.28 -9.22 -15.22
C ALA A 159 9.01 -8.56 -15.77
N HIS A 160 9.06 -7.25 -16.08
CA HIS A 160 7.92 -6.55 -16.66
C HIS A 160 7.52 -7.11 -18.03
N LYS A 161 8.49 -7.40 -18.92
CA LYS A 161 8.20 -7.98 -20.24
C LYS A 161 7.53 -9.34 -20.14
N HIS A 162 8.02 -10.21 -19.26
CA HIS A 162 7.42 -11.55 -19.07
C HIS A 162 6.04 -11.43 -18.41
N ALA A 163 5.86 -10.54 -17.43
CA ALA A 163 4.55 -10.29 -16.84
C ALA A 163 3.50 -9.90 -17.91
N LEU A 164 3.81 -8.92 -18.76
CA LEU A 164 2.91 -8.50 -19.84
C LEU A 164 2.62 -9.63 -20.83
N ARG A 165 3.62 -10.40 -21.23
CA ARG A 165 3.45 -11.57 -22.13
C ARG A 165 2.52 -12.62 -21.53
N CYS A 166 2.58 -12.82 -20.22
CA CYS A 166 1.71 -13.74 -19.48
C CYS A 166 0.36 -13.11 -19.08
N GLY A 167 0.06 -11.88 -19.48
CA GLY A 167 -1.18 -11.17 -19.10
C GLY A 167 -1.27 -10.81 -17.63
N LEU A 168 -0.14 -10.83 -16.90
CA LEU A 168 -0.08 -10.43 -15.50
C LEU A 168 0.06 -8.92 -15.37
N PRO A 169 -0.66 -8.28 -14.42
CA PRO A 169 -0.48 -6.86 -14.15
C PRO A 169 0.92 -6.58 -13.60
N THR A 170 1.51 -5.46 -14.02
CA THR A 170 2.86 -5.13 -13.59
C THR A 170 3.04 -3.64 -13.31
N PHE A 171 3.75 -3.32 -12.21
CA PHE A 171 4.01 -1.97 -11.77
C PHE A 171 5.50 -1.66 -11.72
N GLY A 172 5.88 -0.58 -12.41
CA GLY A 172 7.22 -0.01 -12.35
C GLY A 172 7.29 1.09 -11.30
N VAL A 173 8.08 0.91 -10.25
CA VAL A 173 8.35 1.98 -9.30
C VAL A 173 9.53 2.79 -9.82
N LEU A 174 9.39 4.11 -9.97
CA LEU A 174 10.42 4.96 -10.57
C LEU A 174 11.15 5.80 -9.51
N ALA A 175 12.42 6.10 -9.77
CA ALA A 175 13.29 6.92 -8.91
C ALA A 175 13.38 8.38 -9.38
N HIS A 176 12.36 8.85 -10.09
CA HIS A 176 12.26 10.18 -10.70
C HIS A 176 10.80 10.51 -10.99
N GLY A 177 10.51 11.72 -11.44
CA GLY A 177 9.15 12.14 -11.81
C GLY A 177 8.57 11.35 -12.99
N LEU A 178 7.24 11.19 -13.01
CA LEU A 178 6.53 10.45 -14.08
C LEU A 178 6.45 11.19 -15.41
N ASP A 179 7.04 12.38 -15.53
CA ASP A 179 7.18 13.14 -16.76
C ASP A 179 8.16 12.52 -17.76
N ARG A 180 8.97 11.59 -17.32
CA ARG A 180 9.98 10.88 -18.12
C ARG A 180 10.08 9.41 -17.77
N VAL A 181 10.77 8.64 -18.60
CA VAL A 181 11.11 7.23 -18.34
C VAL A 181 12.62 7.05 -18.40
N TYR A 182 13.18 6.44 -17.37
CA TYR A 182 14.58 6.05 -17.32
C TYR A 182 14.68 4.57 -16.95
N PRO A 183 15.46 3.76 -17.70
CA PRO A 183 16.23 4.15 -18.88
C PRO A 183 15.33 4.43 -20.12
N PRO A 184 15.80 5.28 -21.08
CA PRO A 184 14.98 5.61 -22.27
C PRO A 184 14.60 4.41 -23.12
N ALA A 185 15.41 3.35 -23.12
CA ALA A 185 15.13 2.10 -23.83
C ALA A 185 13.85 1.41 -23.34
N ASN A 186 13.38 1.69 -22.13
CA ASN A 186 12.18 1.11 -21.56
C ASN A 186 10.91 1.97 -21.79
N GLN A 187 10.98 3.01 -22.63
CA GLN A 187 9.85 3.92 -22.85
C GLN A 187 8.62 3.20 -23.44
N GLN A 188 8.83 2.32 -24.41
CA GLN A 188 7.73 1.53 -24.98
C GLN A 188 7.14 0.55 -23.95
N LEU A 189 8.00 -0.16 -23.23
CA LEU A 189 7.59 -1.06 -22.14
C LEU A 189 6.77 -0.32 -21.08
N ALA A 190 7.20 0.88 -20.67
CA ALA A 190 6.49 1.70 -19.72
C ALA A 190 5.07 2.08 -20.17
N ARG A 191 4.86 2.34 -21.47
CA ARG A 191 3.53 2.58 -22.05
C ARG A 191 2.65 1.33 -21.97
N GLU A 192 3.16 0.17 -22.39
CA GLU A 192 2.44 -1.10 -22.32
C GLU A 192 2.04 -1.44 -20.88
N MET A 193 2.91 -1.17 -19.91
CA MET A 193 2.62 -1.38 -18.49
C MET A 193 1.44 -0.53 -18.00
N THR A 194 1.21 0.67 -18.55
CA THR A 194 0.08 1.50 -18.13
C THR A 194 -1.29 0.95 -18.56
N GLU A 195 -1.32 0.04 -19.52
CA GLU A 195 -2.54 -0.65 -19.98
C GLU A 195 -2.93 -1.85 -19.11
N ASN A 196 -1.95 -2.49 -18.44
CA ASN A 196 -2.17 -3.63 -17.55
C ASN A 196 -1.27 -3.53 -16.30
N GLY A 197 -1.51 -2.49 -15.47
CA GLY A 197 -0.72 -2.19 -14.30
C GLY A 197 -0.44 -0.69 -14.20
N GLY A 198 0.84 -0.29 -14.12
CA GLY A 198 1.16 1.13 -14.07
C GLY A 198 2.61 1.48 -13.72
N LEU A 199 2.82 2.78 -13.59
CA LEU A 199 4.05 3.40 -13.11
C LEU A 199 3.75 4.13 -11.82
N LEU A 200 4.62 3.99 -10.84
CA LEU A 200 4.49 4.58 -9.51
C LEU A 200 5.75 5.37 -9.17
N SER A 201 5.60 6.53 -8.55
CA SER A 201 6.72 7.34 -8.05
C SER A 201 6.32 8.14 -6.82
N GLU A 202 7.27 8.40 -5.93
CA GLU A 202 7.13 9.38 -4.84
C GLU A 202 7.66 10.77 -5.23
N TYR A 203 8.27 10.88 -6.41
CA TYR A 203 8.93 12.11 -6.87
C TYR A 203 8.01 12.96 -7.73
N LEU A 204 8.07 14.28 -7.50
CA LEU A 204 7.36 15.26 -8.32
C LEU A 204 7.86 15.25 -9.77
N SER A 205 7.03 15.67 -10.71
CA SER A 205 7.42 15.87 -12.11
C SER A 205 8.67 16.76 -12.21
N GLY A 206 9.49 16.57 -13.24
CA GLY A 206 10.74 17.30 -13.39
C GLY A 206 11.89 16.78 -12.53
N THR A 207 11.67 15.91 -11.55
CA THR A 207 12.75 15.29 -10.76
C THR A 207 13.58 14.37 -11.67
N PRO A 208 14.90 14.59 -11.82
CA PRO A 208 15.75 13.74 -12.65
C PRO A 208 16.06 12.39 -11.97
N PRO A 209 16.50 11.37 -12.76
CA PRO A 209 16.97 10.10 -12.22
C PRO A 209 18.35 10.25 -11.58
N ASP A 210 18.38 10.73 -10.34
CA ASP A 210 19.59 10.89 -9.55
C ASP A 210 19.99 9.55 -8.90
N ALA A 211 21.32 9.32 -8.76
CA ALA A 211 21.87 8.11 -8.16
C ALA A 211 21.35 7.87 -6.73
N GLN A 212 21.14 8.94 -5.96
CA GLN A 212 20.65 8.88 -4.57
C GLN A 212 19.19 8.43 -4.48
N ASN A 213 18.39 8.62 -5.53
CA ASN A 213 16.96 8.28 -5.54
C ASN A 213 16.72 6.78 -5.71
N PHE A 214 17.63 6.04 -6.38
CA PHE A 214 17.45 4.61 -6.62
C PHE A 214 17.41 3.79 -5.32
N PRO A 215 18.31 3.94 -4.36
CA PRO A 215 18.20 3.25 -3.07
C PRO A 215 16.96 3.64 -2.28
N ARG A 216 16.58 4.92 -2.30
CA ARG A 216 15.36 5.40 -1.63
C ARG A 216 14.10 4.76 -2.22
N ARG A 217 13.99 4.72 -3.54
CA ARG A 217 12.88 4.10 -4.25
C ARG A 217 12.75 2.60 -3.93
N ASN A 218 13.88 1.89 -3.74
CA ASN A 218 13.87 0.44 -3.51
C ASN A 218 13.05 0.04 -2.28
N ARG A 219 12.90 0.92 -1.28
CA ARG A 219 12.02 0.68 -0.14
C ARG A 219 10.55 0.51 -0.56
N ILE A 220 10.11 1.26 -1.56
CA ILE A 220 8.74 1.14 -2.09
C ILE A 220 8.57 -0.19 -2.83
N VAL A 221 9.57 -0.61 -3.64
CA VAL A 221 9.56 -1.92 -4.30
C VAL A 221 9.45 -3.04 -3.27
N ALA A 222 10.26 -2.99 -2.21
CA ALA A 222 10.24 -4.00 -1.14
C ALA A 222 8.91 -4.00 -0.38
N ALA A 223 8.39 -2.82 -0.06
CA ALA A 223 7.19 -2.67 0.77
C ALA A 223 5.89 -3.10 0.07
N LEU A 224 5.82 -2.98 -1.26
CA LEU A 224 4.62 -3.26 -2.06
C LEU A 224 4.29 -4.75 -2.21
N SER A 225 5.22 -5.66 -1.89
CA SER A 225 5.07 -7.08 -2.18
C SER A 225 4.88 -7.96 -0.96
N ASP A 226 4.33 -9.15 -1.17
CA ASP A 226 4.28 -10.23 -0.20
C ASP A 226 5.65 -10.90 -0.09
N ALA A 227 6.35 -11.03 -1.23
CA ALA A 227 7.73 -11.50 -1.30
C ALA A 227 8.57 -10.71 -2.30
N VAL A 228 9.87 -10.61 -2.01
CA VAL A 228 10.90 -10.07 -2.90
C VAL A 228 11.74 -11.21 -3.43
N VAL A 229 11.74 -11.38 -4.75
CA VAL A 229 12.54 -12.37 -5.48
C VAL A 229 13.80 -11.72 -6.03
N VAL A 230 14.96 -12.22 -5.63
CA VAL A 230 16.26 -11.76 -6.10
C VAL A 230 16.81 -12.73 -7.15
N VAL A 231 16.91 -12.24 -8.40
CA VAL A 231 17.42 -13.02 -9.53
C VAL A 231 18.78 -12.47 -9.95
N GLU A 232 19.83 -13.19 -9.66
CA GLU A 232 21.22 -12.79 -9.90
C GLU A 232 21.62 -11.43 -9.32
N THR A 233 22.58 -11.44 -8.43
CA THR A 233 23.20 -10.24 -7.87
C THR A 233 24.64 -10.54 -7.42
N GLY A 234 25.54 -9.60 -7.62
CA GLY A 234 26.84 -9.63 -6.98
C GLY A 234 26.76 -9.30 -5.50
N GLU A 235 27.84 -9.52 -4.74
CA GLU A 235 27.87 -9.32 -3.29
C GLU A 235 27.49 -7.90 -2.83
N ARG A 236 27.72 -6.88 -3.66
CA ARG A 236 27.42 -5.46 -3.40
C ARG A 236 26.41 -4.88 -4.39
N GLY A 237 25.57 -5.74 -4.96
CA GLY A 237 24.55 -5.31 -5.93
C GLY A 237 23.43 -4.47 -5.29
N GLY A 238 22.78 -3.60 -6.07
CA GLY A 238 21.66 -2.78 -5.59
C GLY A 238 20.45 -3.61 -5.12
N SER A 239 20.26 -4.83 -5.65
CA SER A 239 19.22 -5.76 -5.22
C SER A 239 19.46 -6.34 -3.82
N MET A 240 20.71 -6.37 -3.34
CA MET A 240 21.02 -6.71 -1.94
C MET A 240 20.40 -5.69 -0.98
N ILE A 241 20.46 -4.40 -1.32
CA ILE A 241 19.84 -3.33 -0.53
C ILE A 241 18.32 -3.55 -0.45
N THR A 242 17.68 -3.90 -1.58
CA THR A 242 16.23 -4.19 -1.61
C THR A 242 15.89 -5.40 -0.74
N ALA A 243 16.70 -6.45 -0.76
CA ALA A 243 16.54 -7.64 0.08
C ALA A 243 16.67 -7.32 1.58
N ASP A 244 17.69 -6.54 1.97
CA ASP A 244 17.87 -6.12 3.36
C ASP A 244 16.70 -5.23 3.85
N ILE A 245 16.20 -4.31 3.01
CA ILE A 245 15.02 -3.51 3.32
C ILE A 245 13.77 -4.39 3.48
N ALA A 246 13.57 -5.35 2.57
CA ALA A 246 12.43 -6.28 2.62
C ALA A 246 12.41 -7.07 3.93
N ASN A 247 13.56 -7.61 4.36
CA ASN A 247 13.71 -8.25 5.67
C ASN A 247 13.35 -7.30 6.81
N GLY A 248 13.79 -6.03 6.75
CA GLY A 248 13.43 -4.99 7.74
C GLY A 248 11.94 -4.66 7.80
N TYR A 249 11.20 -4.91 6.72
CA TYR A 249 9.75 -4.75 6.64
C TYR A 249 8.98 -6.05 6.90
N HIS A 250 9.67 -7.11 7.31
CA HIS A 250 9.09 -8.45 7.52
C HIS A 250 8.38 -8.97 6.26
N ARG A 251 8.99 -8.71 5.08
CA ARG A 251 8.59 -9.31 3.82
C ARG A 251 9.43 -10.55 3.56
N GLU A 252 8.81 -11.57 2.99
CA GLU A 252 9.56 -12.74 2.59
C GLU A 252 10.59 -12.38 1.52
N VAL A 253 11.79 -12.94 1.62
CA VAL A 253 12.84 -12.77 0.62
C VAL A 253 13.22 -14.14 0.09
N MET A 254 13.25 -14.26 -1.23
CA MET A 254 13.67 -15.48 -1.91
C MET A 254 14.77 -15.15 -2.90
N ALA A 255 15.73 -16.04 -3.07
CA ALA A 255 16.85 -15.83 -3.95
C ALA A 255 17.11 -17.05 -4.85
N LEU A 256 17.31 -16.78 -6.14
CA LEU A 256 17.71 -17.81 -7.11
C LEU A 256 19.15 -18.26 -6.82
N PRO A 257 19.40 -19.53 -6.47
CA PRO A 257 20.75 -20.03 -6.26
C PRO A 257 21.48 -20.13 -7.61
N GLY A 258 22.80 -20.09 -7.56
CA GLY A 258 23.64 -20.33 -8.73
C GLY A 258 24.99 -20.93 -8.34
N ARG A 259 25.86 -21.11 -9.33
CA ARG A 259 27.19 -21.72 -9.09
C ARG A 259 28.01 -20.85 -8.13
N VAL A 260 28.75 -21.47 -7.24
CA VAL A 260 29.54 -20.76 -6.20
C VAL A 260 30.59 -19.83 -6.82
N CYS A 261 31.16 -20.20 -7.97
CA CYS A 261 32.17 -19.39 -8.67
C CYS A 261 31.57 -18.23 -9.51
N ASP A 262 30.27 -18.22 -9.77
CA ASP A 262 29.64 -17.20 -10.63
C ASP A 262 29.45 -15.90 -9.88
N ALA A 263 30.14 -14.86 -10.30
CA ALA A 263 30.12 -13.54 -9.65
C ALA A 263 28.70 -12.95 -9.49
N LYS A 264 27.77 -13.26 -10.39
CA LYS A 264 26.37 -12.81 -10.35
C LYS A 264 25.47 -13.65 -9.45
N SER A 265 25.94 -14.82 -9.02
CA SER A 265 25.22 -15.69 -8.07
C SER A 265 25.69 -15.48 -6.62
N GLN A 266 26.86 -14.83 -6.42
CA GLN A 266 27.46 -14.69 -5.09
C GLN A 266 26.53 -13.99 -4.10
N GLY A 267 25.86 -12.90 -4.50
CA GLY A 267 24.92 -12.19 -3.64
C GLY A 267 23.71 -13.04 -3.27
N CYS A 268 23.09 -13.72 -4.23
CA CYS A 268 21.97 -14.64 -3.97
C CYS A 268 22.39 -15.77 -3.03
N ASN A 269 23.51 -16.44 -3.32
CA ASN A 269 24.05 -17.52 -2.49
C ASN A 269 24.40 -17.02 -1.08
N ARG A 270 24.87 -15.78 -0.96
CA ARG A 270 25.13 -15.13 0.34
C ARG A 270 23.85 -14.90 1.12
N LEU A 271 22.79 -14.35 0.51
CA LEU A 271 21.50 -14.16 1.16
C LEU A 271 20.95 -15.47 1.72
N ILE A 272 21.02 -16.55 0.93
CA ILE A 272 20.56 -17.89 1.34
C ILE A 272 21.41 -18.41 2.52
N ARG A 273 22.75 -18.34 2.40
CA ARG A 273 23.68 -18.81 3.43
C ARG A 273 23.54 -18.05 4.76
N GLU A 274 23.23 -16.76 4.72
CA GLU A 274 23.01 -15.91 5.90
C GLU A 274 21.58 -16.01 6.46
N ASN A 275 20.74 -16.90 5.92
CA ASN A 275 19.31 -17.02 6.26
C ASN A 275 18.53 -15.70 6.11
N LYS A 276 18.94 -14.86 5.15
CA LYS A 276 18.28 -13.62 4.76
C LYS A 276 17.32 -13.81 3.58
N ALA A 277 17.38 -14.95 2.92
CA ALA A 277 16.48 -15.35 1.85
C ALA A 277 16.27 -16.85 1.84
N HIS A 278 15.06 -17.28 1.51
CA HIS A 278 14.78 -18.65 1.18
C HIS A 278 15.37 -19.00 -0.21
N LEU A 279 15.81 -20.25 -0.39
CA LEU A 279 16.20 -20.74 -1.69
C LEU A 279 14.97 -20.80 -2.59
N LEU A 280 15.06 -20.28 -3.81
CA LEU A 280 14.01 -20.28 -4.81
C LEU A 280 14.45 -21.12 -6.03
N GLY A 281 13.94 -22.33 -6.17
CA GLY A 281 14.19 -23.20 -7.32
C GLY A 281 13.13 -23.04 -8.42
N CYS A 282 11.86 -22.91 -8.03
CA CYS A 282 10.71 -22.80 -8.94
C CYS A 282 9.57 -22.01 -8.29
N ALA A 283 8.49 -21.76 -9.05
CA ALA A 283 7.35 -21.03 -8.52
C ALA A 283 6.61 -21.75 -7.38
N ALA A 284 6.67 -23.09 -7.34
CA ALA A 284 6.06 -23.87 -6.28
C ALA A 284 6.64 -23.52 -4.89
N ASP A 285 7.94 -23.22 -4.79
CA ASP A 285 8.58 -22.83 -3.54
C ASP A 285 7.97 -21.52 -3.00
N LEU A 286 7.74 -20.53 -3.87
CA LEU A 286 7.12 -19.26 -3.51
C LEU A 286 5.65 -19.47 -3.11
N VAL A 287 4.93 -20.27 -3.89
CA VAL A 287 3.52 -20.56 -3.64
C VAL A 287 3.34 -21.23 -2.29
N GLN A 288 4.18 -22.21 -1.97
CA GLN A 288 4.18 -22.90 -0.68
C GLN A 288 4.52 -21.93 0.47
N LEU A 289 5.59 -21.14 0.34
CA LEU A 289 6.01 -20.19 1.37
C LEU A 289 4.93 -19.18 1.69
N LEU A 290 4.23 -18.66 0.67
CA LEU A 290 3.18 -17.67 0.82
C LEU A 290 1.78 -18.26 1.06
N ASN A 291 1.65 -19.60 1.15
CA ASN A 291 0.38 -20.31 1.29
C ASN A 291 -0.65 -19.91 0.21
N TRP A 292 -0.18 -19.79 -1.04
CA TRP A 292 -1.04 -19.41 -2.16
C TRP A 292 -1.85 -20.58 -2.75
N ASP A 293 -1.58 -21.80 -2.35
CA ASP A 293 -2.33 -23.01 -2.76
C ASP A 293 -3.76 -23.05 -2.21
N GLN A 294 -4.01 -22.33 -1.13
CA GLN A 294 -5.39 -22.12 -0.73
C GLN A 294 -6.08 -21.29 -1.83
N PRO A 295 -7.24 -21.76 -2.37
CA PRO A 295 -7.99 -20.97 -3.32
C PRO A 295 -8.17 -19.58 -2.71
N ALA A 296 -7.90 -18.54 -3.51
CA ALA A 296 -8.13 -17.17 -3.08
C ALA A 296 -9.49 -17.17 -2.43
N ARG A 297 -9.55 -16.95 -1.09
CA ARG A 297 -10.86 -16.80 -0.42
C ARG A 297 -11.58 -15.81 -1.31
N PRO A 298 -12.73 -16.16 -1.88
CA PRO A 298 -13.50 -15.19 -2.65
C PRO A 298 -13.55 -13.96 -1.76
N PRO A 299 -13.40 -12.74 -2.31
CA PRO A 299 -13.47 -11.54 -1.51
C PRO A 299 -14.63 -11.81 -0.59
N ARG A 300 -14.36 -11.78 0.73
CA ARG A 300 -15.39 -12.08 1.72
C ARG A 300 -16.52 -11.19 1.26
N GLN A 301 -17.47 -11.79 0.53
CA GLN A 301 -18.71 -11.11 0.27
C GLN A 301 -19.05 -10.70 1.69
N VAL A 302 -18.98 -9.42 1.97
CA VAL A 302 -19.71 -8.87 3.08
C VAL A 302 -21.06 -9.45 2.76
N GLN A 303 -21.37 -10.57 3.42
CA GLN A 303 -22.65 -11.17 3.35
C GLN A 303 -23.51 -10.00 3.80
N THR A 304 -24.07 -9.30 2.83
CA THR A 304 -25.26 -8.51 3.06
C THR A 304 -26.14 -9.57 3.66
N ARG A 305 -26.17 -9.61 5.01
CA ARG A 305 -27.00 -10.55 5.73
C ARG A 305 -28.32 -10.39 5.03
N LEU A 306 -28.73 -11.40 4.26
CA LEU A 306 -30.10 -11.55 3.85
C LEU A 306 -30.84 -11.35 5.18
N PHE A 307 -31.53 -10.23 5.27
CA PHE A 307 -32.33 -9.91 6.45
C PHE A 307 -33.31 -11.06 6.55
N GLU A 308 -33.06 -12.00 7.46
CA GLU A 308 -34.15 -12.83 7.91
C GLU A 308 -35.22 -11.85 8.38
N PRO A 309 -36.45 -11.92 7.86
CA PRO A 309 -37.50 -11.02 8.31
C PRO A 309 -37.55 -11.16 9.83
N LEU A 310 -37.41 -10.07 10.54
CA LEU A 310 -37.57 -10.02 11.98
C LEU A 310 -38.92 -10.60 12.31
N ASP A 311 -39.03 -11.41 13.37
CA ASP A 311 -40.32 -11.83 13.83
C ASP A 311 -41.11 -10.61 14.37
N GLU A 312 -42.42 -10.73 14.53
CA GLU A 312 -43.26 -9.59 14.93
C GLU A 312 -42.88 -9.05 16.32
N ARG A 313 -42.24 -9.82 17.18
CA ARG A 313 -41.74 -9.38 18.49
C ARG A 313 -40.43 -8.61 18.38
N GLU A 314 -39.50 -9.13 17.59
CA GLU A 314 -38.24 -8.48 17.33
C GLU A 314 -38.45 -7.11 16.68
N GLN A 315 -39.41 -7.03 15.71
CA GLN A 315 -39.78 -5.77 15.09
C GLN A 315 -40.37 -4.79 16.11
N ARG A 316 -41.31 -5.20 16.96
CA ARG A 316 -41.90 -4.36 18.02
C ARG A 316 -40.87 -3.84 19.00
N ILE A 317 -39.92 -4.71 19.42
CA ILE A 317 -38.84 -4.30 20.33
C ILE A 317 -37.92 -3.29 19.62
N LEU A 318 -37.53 -3.52 18.37
CA LEU A 318 -36.69 -2.62 17.60
C LEU A 318 -37.37 -1.25 17.40
N ASP A 319 -38.66 -1.22 17.08
CA ASP A 319 -39.43 0.01 16.91
C ASP A 319 -39.53 0.78 18.24
N THR A 320 -39.66 0.09 19.36
CA THR A 320 -39.72 0.68 20.70
C THR A 320 -38.39 1.33 21.10
N VAL A 321 -37.27 0.72 20.72
CA VAL A 321 -35.91 1.21 21.05
C VAL A 321 -35.47 2.30 20.08
N THR A 322 -36.00 2.29 18.84
CA THR A 322 -35.61 3.28 17.81
C THR A 322 -36.08 4.69 18.21
N GLY A 323 -35.14 5.64 18.19
CA GLY A 323 -35.40 7.04 18.56
C GLY A 323 -35.27 7.34 20.07
N GLN A 324 -34.86 6.36 20.88
CA GLN A 324 -34.53 6.55 22.29
C GLN A 324 -33.03 6.39 22.55
N ASP A 325 -32.47 7.26 23.37
CA ASP A 325 -31.05 7.25 23.72
C ASP A 325 -30.77 6.30 24.93
N GLY A 326 -31.17 5.02 24.76
CA GLY A 326 -31.02 3.95 25.74
C GLY A 326 -32.25 3.72 26.64
N ILE A 327 -33.03 2.69 26.33
CA ILE A 327 -34.21 2.25 27.10
C ILE A 327 -33.86 1.03 27.98
N HIS A 328 -34.39 0.98 29.21
CA HIS A 328 -34.21 -0.15 30.13
C HIS A 328 -35.05 -1.34 29.70
N ILE A 329 -34.58 -2.57 29.93
CA ILE A 329 -35.28 -3.81 29.54
C ILE A 329 -36.69 -3.89 30.15
N ASP A 330 -36.90 -3.42 31.36
CA ASP A 330 -38.22 -3.46 31.99
C ASP A 330 -39.21 -2.52 31.29
N ASP A 331 -38.74 -1.35 30.83
CA ASP A 331 -39.56 -0.41 30.05
C ASP A 331 -39.91 -1.01 28.66
N ILE A 332 -38.94 -1.73 28.03
CA ILE A 332 -39.20 -2.48 26.79
C ILE A 332 -40.31 -3.51 27.03
N CYS A 333 -40.18 -4.29 28.09
CA CYS A 333 -41.21 -5.30 28.44
C CYS A 333 -42.58 -4.68 28.66
N GLN A 334 -42.64 -3.56 29.36
CA GLN A 334 -43.89 -2.85 29.65
C GLN A 334 -44.53 -2.27 28.38
N GLN A 335 -43.74 -1.63 27.53
CA GLN A 335 -44.25 -0.99 26.30
C GLN A 335 -44.63 -2.01 25.21
N THR A 336 -43.91 -3.13 25.12
CA THR A 336 -44.20 -4.17 24.11
C THR A 336 -45.17 -5.23 24.60
N GLY A 337 -45.51 -5.25 25.91
CA GLY A 337 -46.31 -6.31 26.51
C GLY A 337 -45.66 -7.70 26.52
N THR A 338 -44.32 -7.75 26.35
CA THR A 338 -43.54 -8.98 26.21
C THR A 338 -43.03 -9.45 27.56
N ARG A 339 -43.09 -10.77 27.85
CA ARG A 339 -42.54 -11.33 29.10
C ARG A 339 -41.01 -11.19 29.14
N ALA A 340 -40.43 -10.99 30.32
CA ALA A 340 -38.99 -10.69 30.46
C ALA A 340 -38.08 -11.73 29.80
N GLY A 341 -38.40 -13.03 29.86
CA GLY A 341 -37.60 -14.09 29.22
C GLY A 341 -37.67 -14.05 27.70
N GLU A 342 -38.84 -13.76 27.14
CA GLU A 342 -39.05 -13.61 25.68
C GLU A 342 -38.40 -12.34 25.14
N ALA A 343 -38.49 -11.24 25.91
CA ALA A 343 -37.80 -9.99 25.55
C ALA A 343 -36.27 -10.13 25.55
N ALA A 344 -35.71 -10.83 26.55
CA ALA A 344 -34.28 -11.09 26.62
C ALA A 344 -33.78 -11.90 25.41
N THR A 345 -34.54 -12.91 24.98
CA THR A 345 -34.20 -13.72 23.80
C THR A 345 -34.25 -12.90 22.52
N ALA A 346 -35.30 -12.11 22.32
CA ALA A 346 -35.46 -11.26 21.14
C ALA A 346 -34.38 -10.13 21.10
N ILE A 347 -34.05 -9.54 22.24
CA ILE A 347 -32.99 -8.54 22.36
C ILE A 347 -31.63 -9.17 22.00
N LEU A 348 -31.33 -10.39 22.50
CA LEU A 348 -30.09 -11.08 22.16
C LEU A 348 -29.99 -11.35 20.66
N ASN A 349 -31.07 -11.77 20.01
CA ASN A 349 -31.11 -11.97 18.58
C ASN A 349 -30.87 -10.65 17.82
N LEU A 350 -31.46 -9.56 18.26
CA LEU A 350 -31.27 -8.22 17.67
C LEU A 350 -29.86 -7.69 17.88
N GLU A 351 -29.21 -7.97 19.03
CA GLU A 351 -27.79 -7.69 19.29
C GLU A 351 -26.89 -8.50 18.35
N MET A 352 -27.11 -9.81 18.26
CA MET A 352 -26.36 -10.68 17.34
C MET A 352 -26.56 -10.27 15.87
N ALA A 353 -27.74 -9.75 15.54
CA ALA A 353 -28.03 -9.17 14.24
C ALA A 353 -27.41 -7.76 14.04
N GLY A 354 -26.81 -7.16 15.09
CA GLY A 354 -26.22 -5.82 15.02
C GLY A 354 -27.23 -4.69 14.87
N ARG A 355 -28.47 -4.92 15.32
CA ARG A 355 -29.57 -3.93 15.29
C ARG A 355 -29.72 -3.19 16.59
N LEU A 356 -29.31 -3.79 17.71
CA LEU A 356 -29.28 -3.21 19.03
C LEU A 356 -27.87 -3.27 19.61
N GLU A 357 -27.56 -2.32 20.49
CA GLU A 357 -26.32 -2.27 21.28
C GLU A 357 -26.69 -2.21 22.76
N ALA A 358 -26.09 -3.12 23.56
CA ALA A 358 -26.25 -3.10 25.01
C ALA A 358 -25.43 -1.97 25.64
N MET A 359 -26.03 -1.31 26.60
CA MET A 359 -25.43 -0.24 27.40
C MET A 359 -25.36 -0.66 28.88
N PRO A 360 -24.48 -0.05 29.69
CA PRO A 360 -24.44 -0.30 31.12
C PRO A 360 -25.80 -0.09 31.79
N GLY A 361 -26.17 -0.98 32.72
CA GLY A 361 -27.42 -0.89 33.45
C GLY A 361 -28.62 -1.54 32.74
N LYS A 362 -28.41 -2.57 31.91
CA LYS A 362 -29.47 -3.29 31.15
C LYS A 362 -30.28 -2.38 30.24
N ARG A 363 -29.62 -1.39 29.65
CA ARG A 363 -30.21 -0.50 28.68
C ARG A 363 -29.79 -0.89 27.25
N TYR A 364 -30.62 -0.57 26.28
CA TYR A 364 -30.42 -0.91 24.90
C TYR A 364 -30.72 0.30 24.00
N ARG A 365 -29.94 0.47 22.95
CA ARG A 365 -30.20 1.48 21.91
C ARG A 365 -30.16 0.85 20.51
N ALA A 366 -30.86 1.45 19.56
CA ALA A 366 -30.80 1.03 18.16
C ALA A 366 -29.45 1.45 17.55
N CYS A 367 -28.82 0.53 16.82
CA CYS A 367 -27.66 0.86 16.00
C CYS A 367 -28.14 1.64 14.77
N THR A 368 -27.68 2.87 14.59
CA THR A 368 -27.87 3.63 13.33
C THR A 368 -27.10 2.91 12.22
N ALA A 369 -27.77 2.59 11.11
CA ALA A 369 -27.23 1.95 9.93
C ALA A 369 -26.20 2.83 9.20
#